data_d611c5a63349c80fcdbd04a88b1e6747
#
_entry.id   d611c5a63349c80fcdbd04a88b1e6747
#
_cell.length_a   1.000
_cell.length_b   1.000
_cell.length_c   1.000
_cell.angle_alpha   90.00
_cell.angle_beta   90.00
_cell.angle_gamma   90.00
#
_symmetry.space_group_name_H-M   'P 1'
#
loop_
_entity.id
_entity.type
_entity.pdbx_description
1 polymer ?
#
loop_
_entity_poly.entity_id
_entity_poly.type
_entity_poly.pdbx_seq_one_letter_code
_entity_poly.pdbx_strand_id
1 'polypeptide(L)'
;MSAPDLKELRAGIDRLNLEILDRLQERADVVVAIARLKQAQGLDVHDPGREEEMLQALSKRPTGAFGTFEIGEVFRAIFRVSLGVQEKARKDALKVRQKGLIAPGGIRVGNVAVGGGVPVMFAGPCAVENEEQLERVAAHLATLPVPTLLRGGAFKPRTNPYSFQGLREEGLRLLQDCARRHDLATVTEVLDVATLPLVAEYCDMLQVGARNMYNTELLKALGKIGKPVLLKRAFSATLEELLLSAEYIVSNGNDRVVLCERGIRTFERATRNTLDISAVPILKLETSLPVIVDLSHALGRRDILLPCGRAAIAAGADGLMVEVHAAPNLALSDGFQQIDLPSYTALVEGLGLVRAPGRA
;
A
#
# COMPACT_ATOMS: atom_id res chain seq x y z
N MET A 1 -28.55 -28.72 -56.80
CA MET A 1 -27.97 -27.59 -55.99
C MET A 1 -26.50 -27.61 -56.30
N SER A 2 -25.91 -26.49 -56.77
CA SER A 2 -24.46 -26.38 -56.96
C SER A 2 -23.75 -26.46 -55.59
N ALA A 3 -22.60 -27.13 -55.54
CA ALA A 3 -21.79 -27.15 -54.33
C ALA A 3 -21.42 -25.69 -53.95
N PRO A 4 -21.46 -25.34 -52.66
CA PRO A 4 -21.09 -23.98 -52.20
C PRO A 4 -19.65 -23.68 -52.60
N ASP A 5 -19.37 -22.45 -53.02
CA ASP A 5 -18.02 -22.02 -53.34
C ASP A 5 -17.23 -21.69 -52.03
N LEU A 6 -15.90 -21.62 -52.17
CA LEU A 6 -15.01 -21.34 -51.03
C LEU A 6 -15.31 -19.99 -50.36
N LYS A 7 -15.79 -19.00 -51.09
CA LYS A 7 -16.15 -17.68 -50.59
C LYS A 7 -17.39 -17.74 -49.71
N GLU A 8 -18.39 -18.49 -50.11
CA GLU A 8 -19.61 -18.72 -49.33
C GLU A 8 -19.33 -19.49 -48.05
N LEU A 9 -18.46 -20.51 -48.10
CA LEU A 9 -18.04 -21.26 -46.92
C LEU A 9 -17.24 -20.38 -45.91
N ARG A 10 -16.34 -19.51 -46.38
CA ARG A 10 -15.62 -18.54 -45.57
C ARG A 10 -16.57 -17.55 -44.94
N ALA A 11 -17.50 -16.97 -45.67
CA ALA A 11 -18.52 -16.07 -45.14
C ALA A 11 -19.38 -16.76 -44.05
N GLY A 12 -19.64 -18.07 -44.22
CA GLY A 12 -20.32 -18.89 -43.20
C GLY A 12 -19.50 -18.98 -41.90
N ILE A 13 -18.18 -19.20 -41.99
CA ILE A 13 -17.29 -19.23 -40.83
C ILE A 13 -17.24 -17.87 -40.16
N ASP A 14 -17.13 -16.77 -40.93
CA ASP A 14 -17.07 -15.40 -40.34
C ASP A 14 -18.35 -15.09 -39.55
N ARG A 15 -19.52 -15.47 -40.07
CA ARG A 15 -20.78 -15.31 -39.30
C ARG A 15 -20.78 -16.14 -38.03
N LEU A 16 -20.39 -17.42 -38.09
CA LEU A 16 -20.33 -18.27 -36.89
C LEU A 16 -19.34 -17.77 -35.86
N ASN A 17 -18.21 -17.19 -36.28
CA ASN A 17 -17.27 -16.57 -35.36
C ASN A 17 -17.90 -15.40 -34.58
N LEU A 18 -18.72 -14.57 -35.23
CA LEU A 18 -19.44 -13.50 -34.54
C LEU A 18 -20.48 -14.06 -33.56
N GLU A 19 -21.24 -15.08 -33.95
CA GLU A 19 -22.19 -15.75 -33.04
C GLU A 19 -21.49 -16.36 -31.81
N ILE A 20 -20.33 -16.98 -32.01
CA ILE A 20 -19.50 -17.50 -30.90
C ILE A 20 -19.04 -16.38 -30.00
N LEU A 21 -18.57 -15.25 -30.57
CA LEU A 21 -18.13 -14.07 -29.79
C LEU A 21 -19.28 -13.54 -28.93
N ASP A 22 -20.48 -13.39 -29.48
CA ASP A 22 -21.65 -12.91 -28.74
C ASP A 22 -21.99 -13.84 -27.56
N ARG A 23 -21.97 -15.17 -27.78
CA ARG A 23 -22.19 -16.14 -26.69
C ARG A 23 -21.09 -16.13 -25.63
N LEU A 24 -19.84 -15.89 -26.01
CA LEU A 24 -18.73 -15.75 -25.06
C LEU A 24 -18.86 -14.47 -24.23
N GLN A 25 -19.37 -13.37 -24.81
CA GLN A 25 -19.66 -12.13 -24.07
C GLN A 25 -20.79 -12.33 -23.06
N GLU A 26 -21.93 -12.90 -23.49
CA GLU A 26 -23.04 -13.25 -22.57
C GLU A 26 -22.56 -14.15 -21.41
N ARG A 27 -21.70 -15.13 -21.72
CA ARG A 27 -21.11 -16.00 -20.70
C ARG A 27 -20.19 -15.23 -19.75
N ALA A 28 -19.41 -14.28 -20.27
CA ALA A 28 -18.51 -13.45 -19.46
C ALA A 28 -19.30 -12.59 -18.46
N ASP A 29 -20.45 -12.03 -18.83
CA ASP A 29 -21.31 -11.27 -17.93
C ASP A 29 -21.82 -12.13 -16.77
N VAL A 30 -22.22 -13.35 -17.03
CA VAL A 30 -22.61 -14.32 -15.98
C VAL A 30 -21.43 -14.68 -15.09
N VAL A 31 -20.24 -14.84 -15.66
CA VAL A 31 -18.99 -15.11 -14.92
C VAL A 31 -18.64 -13.96 -13.97
N VAL A 32 -18.82 -12.71 -14.40
CA VAL A 32 -18.61 -11.52 -13.54
C VAL A 32 -19.64 -11.50 -12.39
N ALA A 33 -20.90 -11.80 -12.67
CA ALA A 33 -21.94 -11.88 -11.63
C ALA A 33 -21.63 -12.97 -10.58
N ILE A 34 -21.17 -14.14 -11.03
CA ILE A 34 -20.71 -15.24 -10.15
C ILE A 34 -19.52 -14.78 -9.28
N ALA A 35 -18.54 -14.09 -9.86
CA ALA A 35 -17.38 -13.59 -9.12
C ALA A 35 -17.78 -12.65 -7.97
N ARG A 36 -18.72 -11.72 -8.22
CA ARG A 36 -19.25 -10.80 -7.20
C ARG A 36 -20.01 -11.55 -6.10
N LEU A 37 -20.82 -12.53 -6.46
CA LEU A 37 -21.56 -13.33 -5.50
C LEU A 37 -20.63 -14.16 -4.62
N LYS A 38 -19.66 -14.85 -5.22
CA LYS A 38 -18.61 -15.60 -4.50
C LYS A 38 -17.83 -14.70 -3.52
N GLN A 39 -17.45 -13.49 -3.95
CA GLN A 39 -16.77 -12.53 -3.10
C GLN A 39 -17.62 -12.12 -1.89
N ALA A 40 -18.91 -11.84 -2.09
CA ALA A 40 -19.83 -11.49 -1.01
C ALA A 40 -20.02 -12.63 0.00
N GLN A 41 -19.89 -13.88 -0.44
CA GLN A 41 -20.02 -15.09 0.38
C GLN A 41 -18.70 -15.62 0.93
N GLY A 42 -17.55 -15.00 0.62
CA GLY A 42 -16.23 -15.46 1.03
C GLY A 42 -15.79 -16.78 0.38
N LEU A 43 -16.33 -17.10 -0.81
CA LEU A 43 -16.02 -18.34 -1.55
C LEU A 43 -14.85 -18.13 -2.51
N ASP A 44 -14.10 -19.21 -2.76
CA ASP A 44 -13.00 -19.20 -3.71
C ASP A 44 -13.50 -19.03 -5.17
N VAL A 45 -12.68 -18.34 -5.97
CA VAL A 45 -12.97 -18.12 -7.38
C VAL A 45 -12.92 -19.43 -8.16
N HIS A 46 -11.87 -20.22 -7.95
CA HIS A 46 -11.64 -21.48 -8.64
C HIS A 46 -12.45 -22.62 -8.01
N ASP A 47 -13.14 -23.37 -8.85
CA ASP A 47 -13.98 -24.53 -8.49
C ASP A 47 -13.69 -25.68 -9.46
N PRO A 48 -12.62 -26.48 -9.19
CA PRO A 48 -12.23 -27.58 -10.07
C PRO A 48 -13.33 -28.66 -10.24
N GLY A 49 -14.09 -28.89 -9.17
CA GLY A 49 -15.19 -29.88 -9.20
C GLY A 49 -16.26 -29.47 -10.20
N ARG A 50 -16.63 -28.19 -10.19
CA ARG A 50 -17.60 -27.65 -11.14
C ARG A 50 -17.11 -27.66 -12.59
N GLU A 51 -15.82 -27.40 -12.81
CA GLU A 51 -15.21 -27.49 -14.15
C GLU A 51 -15.28 -28.92 -14.70
N GLU A 52 -14.95 -29.91 -13.88
CA GLU A 52 -15.02 -31.33 -14.26
C GLU A 52 -16.48 -31.78 -14.56
N GLU A 53 -17.43 -31.40 -13.71
CA GLU A 53 -18.87 -31.67 -14.00
C GLU A 53 -19.31 -31.10 -15.33
N MET A 54 -18.89 -29.87 -15.66
CA MET A 54 -19.23 -29.25 -16.94
C MET A 54 -18.60 -30.00 -18.12
N LEU A 55 -17.33 -30.41 -18.02
CA LEU A 55 -16.67 -31.19 -19.07
C LEU A 55 -17.37 -32.54 -19.29
N GLN A 56 -17.72 -33.23 -18.20
CA GLN A 56 -18.48 -34.49 -18.29
C GLN A 56 -19.87 -34.31 -18.93
N ALA A 57 -20.57 -33.23 -18.63
CA ALA A 57 -21.85 -32.92 -19.22
C ALA A 57 -21.73 -32.64 -20.74
N LEU A 58 -20.68 -31.92 -21.13
CA LEU A 58 -20.40 -31.59 -22.53
C LEU A 58 -19.98 -32.83 -23.33
N SER A 59 -19.22 -33.75 -22.75
CA SER A 59 -18.76 -34.98 -23.39
C SER A 59 -19.92 -35.95 -23.73
N LYS A 60 -21.07 -35.82 -23.07
CA LYS A 60 -22.28 -36.64 -23.34
C LYS A 60 -23.10 -36.12 -24.51
N ARG A 61 -22.76 -34.95 -25.07
CA ARG A 61 -23.46 -34.42 -26.23
C ARG A 61 -23.04 -35.17 -27.49
N PRO A 62 -23.95 -35.32 -28.49
CA PRO A 62 -23.60 -35.91 -29.79
C PRO A 62 -22.45 -35.12 -30.42
N THR A 63 -21.43 -35.83 -30.88
CA THR A 63 -20.26 -35.26 -31.55
C THR A 63 -20.47 -35.23 -33.05
N GLY A 64 -20.07 -34.13 -33.70
CA GLY A 64 -19.99 -34.00 -35.14
C GLY A 64 -18.55 -34.08 -35.61
N ALA A 65 -18.10 -33.07 -36.34
CA ALA A 65 -16.67 -32.94 -36.73
C ALA A 65 -15.72 -32.73 -35.52
N PHE A 66 -16.25 -32.17 -34.41
CA PHE A 66 -15.52 -32.11 -33.12
C PHE A 66 -15.78 -33.39 -32.32
N GLY A 67 -14.70 -34.08 -31.92
CA GLY A 67 -14.77 -35.16 -30.95
C GLY A 67 -14.77 -34.66 -29.49
N THR A 68 -14.90 -35.58 -28.55
CA THR A 68 -14.89 -35.28 -27.12
C THR A 68 -13.58 -34.58 -26.68
N PHE A 69 -12.45 -34.94 -27.30
CA PHE A 69 -11.16 -34.36 -27.02
C PHE A 69 -11.11 -32.86 -27.40
N GLU A 70 -11.49 -32.54 -28.65
CA GLU A 70 -11.50 -31.17 -29.19
C GLU A 70 -12.46 -30.27 -28.39
N ILE A 71 -13.64 -30.77 -28.03
CA ILE A 71 -14.59 -30.08 -27.16
C ILE A 71 -13.94 -29.79 -25.82
N GLY A 72 -13.25 -30.75 -25.22
CA GLY A 72 -12.56 -30.59 -23.95
C GLY A 72 -11.48 -29.48 -23.99
N GLU A 73 -10.66 -29.45 -25.05
CA GLU A 73 -9.61 -28.43 -25.22
C GLU A 73 -10.20 -27.01 -25.35
N VAL A 74 -11.25 -26.83 -26.15
CA VAL A 74 -11.93 -25.54 -26.30
C VAL A 74 -12.49 -25.06 -24.95
N PHE A 75 -13.20 -25.94 -24.23
CA PHE A 75 -13.83 -25.53 -22.98
C PHE A 75 -12.81 -25.30 -21.84
N ARG A 76 -11.71 -26.04 -21.78
CA ARG A 76 -10.61 -25.73 -20.85
C ARG A 76 -10.00 -24.34 -21.12
N ALA A 77 -9.86 -23.98 -22.41
CA ALA A 77 -9.41 -22.63 -22.76
C ALA A 77 -10.40 -21.54 -22.30
N ILE A 78 -11.71 -21.79 -22.51
CA ILE A 78 -12.78 -20.90 -22.06
C ILE A 78 -12.76 -20.76 -20.52
N PHE A 79 -12.58 -21.85 -19.76
CA PHE A 79 -12.53 -21.82 -18.29
C PHE A 79 -11.33 -21.01 -17.80
N ARG A 80 -10.15 -21.26 -18.36
CA ARG A 80 -8.92 -20.49 -18.03
C ARG A 80 -9.09 -18.99 -18.26
N VAL A 81 -9.66 -18.58 -19.39
CA VAL A 81 -9.96 -17.18 -19.67
C VAL A 81 -11.00 -16.63 -18.70
N SER A 82 -12.02 -17.42 -18.36
CA SER A 82 -13.08 -17.04 -17.42
C SER A 82 -12.54 -16.84 -16.00
N LEU A 83 -11.56 -17.63 -15.56
CA LEU A 83 -10.88 -17.39 -14.27
C LEU A 83 -10.22 -16.02 -14.24
N GLY A 84 -9.49 -15.64 -15.29
CA GLY A 84 -8.90 -14.30 -15.41
C GLY A 84 -9.94 -13.17 -15.38
N VAL A 85 -11.11 -13.36 -16.01
CA VAL A 85 -12.23 -12.40 -15.93
C VAL A 85 -12.78 -12.28 -14.50
N GLN A 86 -12.95 -13.40 -13.80
CA GLN A 86 -13.40 -13.41 -12.39
C GLN A 86 -12.40 -12.72 -11.46
N GLU A 87 -11.11 -13.03 -11.58
CA GLU A 87 -10.04 -12.38 -10.80
C GLU A 87 -10.01 -10.87 -11.01
N LYS A 88 -10.13 -10.44 -12.28
CA LYS A 88 -10.21 -9.01 -12.60
C LYS A 88 -11.43 -8.36 -11.96
N ALA A 89 -12.62 -8.96 -12.12
CA ALA A 89 -13.85 -8.43 -11.52
C ALA A 89 -13.77 -8.35 -10.00
N ARG A 90 -13.11 -9.31 -9.34
CA ARG A 90 -12.85 -9.30 -7.89
C ARG A 90 -11.90 -8.18 -7.49
N LYS A 91 -10.82 -7.97 -8.26
CA LYS A 91 -9.88 -6.86 -8.02
C LYS A 91 -10.56 -5.50 -8.17
N ASP A 92 -11.34 -5.32 -9.23
CA ASP A 92 -12.05 -4.07 -9.51
C ASP A 92 -13.14 -3.76 -8.47
N ALA A 93 -13.64 -4.76 -7.75
CA ALA A 93 -14.64 -4.62 -6.70
C ALA A 93 -14.04 -4.20 -5.32
N LEU A 94 -12.73 -4.20 -5.15
CA LEU A 94 -12.09 -3.75 -3.90
C LEU A 94 -12.39 -2.27 -3.64
N LYS A 95 -12.76 -1.94 -2.40
CA LYS A 95 -13.04 -0.55 -2.00
C LYS A 95 -11.83 0.35 -2.19
N VAL A 96 -10.63 -0.15 -1.87
CA VAL A 96 -9.37 0.59 -2.06
C VAL A 96 -9.10 1.01 -3.51
N ARG A 97 -9.74 0.35 -4.51
CA ARG A 97 -9.63 0.67 -5.94
C ARG A 97 -10.73 1.62 -6.42
N GLN A 98 -11.70 1.95 -5.58
CA GLN A 98 -12.77 2.86 -5.96
C GLN A 98 -12.21 4.28 -6.13
N LYS A 99 -12.42 4.85 -7.31
CA LYS A 99 -12.06 6.24 -7.58
C LYS A 99 -12.89 7.16 -6.68
N GLY A 100 -12.21 8.09 -6.00
CA GLY A 100 -12.88 9.04 -5.10
C GLY A 100 -13.12 8.52 -3.69
N LEU A 101 -12.54 7.36 -3.29
CA LEU A 101 -12.55 6.90 -1.91
C LEU A 101 -11.99 7.99 -0.97
N ILE A 102 -10.90 8.65 -1.39
CA ILE A 102 -10.34 9.81 -0.69
C ILE A 102 -10.71 11.09 -1.45
N ALA A 103 -11.23 12.07 -0.72
CA ALA A 103 -11.55 13.38 -1.26
C ALA A 103 -10.28 14.12 -1.76
N PRO A 104 -10.40 15.07 -2.72
CA PRO A 104 -9.25 15.79 -3.28
C PRO A 104 -8.37 16.52 -2.26
N GLY A 105 -8.89 16.84 -1.07
CA GLY A 105 -8.13 17.45 0.04
C GLY A 105 -7.21 16.49 0.80
N GLY A 106 -7.18 15.21 0.46
CA GLY A 106 -6.36 14.20 1.12
C GLY A 106 -6.86 13.77 2.50
N ILE A 107 -6.02 13.06 3.23
CA ILE A 107 -6.31 12.55 4.58
C ILE A 107 -5.76 13.54 5.62
N ARG A 108 -6.64 14.10 6.44
CA ARG A 108 -6.25 15.01 7.50
C ARG A 108 -5.70 14.25 8.70
N VAL A 109 -4.51 14.69 9.17
CA VAL A 109 -3.83 14.23 10.39
C VAL A 109 -3.45 15.47 11.19
N GLY A 110 -4.17 15.78 12.26
CA GLY A 110 -4.04 17.07 12.95
C GLY A 110 -4.25 18.24 11.99
N ASN A 111 -3.26 19.14 11.91
CA ASN A 111 -3.24 20.31 11.03
C ASN A 111 -2.69 20.00 9.61
N VAL A 112 -2.21 18.79 9.34
CA VAL A 112 -1.59 18.38 8.06
C VAL A 112 -2.56 17.55 7.20
N ALA A 113 -2.49 17.71 5.86
CA ALA A 113 -3.26 16.92 4.90
C ALA A 113 -2.33 16.09 4.01
N VAL A 114 -2.32 14.78 4.18
CA VAL A 114 -1.53 13.85 3.35
C VAL A 114 -2.31 13.53 2.07
N GLY A 115 -1.71 13.76 0.91
CA GLY A 115 -2.40 13.61 -0.38
C GLY A 115 -3.18 14.88 -0.79
N GLY A 116 -3.01 15.99 -0.10
CA GLY A 116 -3.63 17.29 -0.39
C GLY A 116 -2.90 18.13 -1.46
N GLY A 117 -1.99 17.53 -2.23
CA GLY A 117 -1.27 18.20 -3.32
C GLY A 117 0.09 18.80 -2.92
N VAL A 118 0.39 18.92 -1.62
CA VAL A 118 1.71 19.32 -1.10
C VAL A 118 2.36 18.11 -0.43
N PRO A 119 3.59 17.75 -0.79
CA PRO A 119 4.28 16.63 -0.14
C PRO A 119 4.50 16.88 1.36
N VAL A 120 4.23 15.86 2.17
CA VAL A 120 4.34 15.90 3.64
C VAL A 120 5.59 15.17 4.11
N MET A 121 6.29 15.74 5.08
CA MET A 121 7.42 15.09 5.74
C MET A 121 6.95 14.32 6.98
N PHE A 122 7.33 13.04 7.07
CA PHE A 122 7.20 12.20 8.26
C PHE A 122 8.60 12.12 8.88
N ALA A 123 8.91 13.02 9.80
CA ALA A 123 10.25 13.20 10.33
C ALA A 123 10.30 13.02 11.84
N GLY A 124 11.42 12.51 12.35
CA GLY A 124 11.63 12.31 13.77
C GLY A 124 12.47 11.08 14.08
N PRO A 125 12.77 10.79 15.36
CA PRO A 125 13.71 9.73 15.71
C PRO A 125 13.16 8.33 15.44
N CYS A 126 14.05 7.36 15.24
CA CYS A 126 13.67 5.94 15.14
C CYS A 126 12.89 5.51 16.38
N ALA A 127 13.41 5.83 17.56
CA ALA A 127 12.77 5.56 18.84
C ALA A 127 12.66 6.84 19.67
N VAL A 128 11.60 6.95 20.48
CA VAL A 128 11.54 7.92 21.58
C VAL A 128 12.43 7.39 22.70
N GLU A 129 13.50 8.13 23.04
CA GLU A 129 14.50 7.69 23.99
C GLU A 129 14.43 8.47 25.32
N ASN A 130 14.16 9.77 25.24
CA ASN A 130 13.91 10.67 26.35
C ASN A 130 13.30 11.99 25.86
N GLU A 131 12.88 12.85 26.79
CA GLU A 131 12.26 14.13 26.48
C GLU A 131 13.24 15.10 25.77
N GLU A 132 14.50 15.22 26.23
CA GLU A 132 15.47 16.14 25.64
C GLU A 132 15.74 15.82 24.16
N GLN A 133 15.94 14.53 23.83
CA GLN A 133 16.15 14.10 22.46
C GLN A 133 14.98 14.51 21.58
N LEU A 134 13.75 14.25 22.05
CA LEU A 134 12.54 14.49 21.28
C LEU A 134 12.26 15.98 21.10
N GLU A 135 12.44 16.76 22.18
CA GLU A 135 12.28 18.23 22.20
C GLU A 135 13.19 18.91 21.18
N ARG A 136 14.48 18.55 21.16
CA ARG A 136 15.45 19.10 20.19
C ARG A 136 15.05 18.81 18.75
N VAL A 137 14.51 17.62 18.48
CA VAL A 137 14.05 17.24 17.14
C VAL A 137 12.78 18.02 16.79
N ALA A 138 11.76 18.00 17.63
CA ALA A 138 10.47 18.63 17.36
C ALA A 138 10.59 20.15 17.20
N ALA A 139 11.34 20.82 18.09
CA ALA A 139 11.62 22.25 18.00
C ALA A 139 12.25 22.59 16.64
N HIS A 140 13.21 21.79 16.18
CA HIS A 140 13.85 22.02 14.88
C HIS A 140 12.89 21.81 13.71
N LEU A 141 12.11 20.71 13.73
CA LEU A 141 11.13 20.43 12.67
C LEU A 141 10.11 21.57 12.52
N ALA A 142 9.65 22.14 13.65
CA ALA A 142 8.68 23.23 13.68
C ALA A 142 9.21 24.56 13.12
N THR A 143 10.54 24.75 13.00
CA THR A 143 11.12 25.95 12.39
C THR A 143 11.05 25.95 10.87
N LEU A 144 10.81 24.80 10.25
CA LEU A 144 10.84 24.65 8.80
C LEU A 144 9.42 24.77 8.23
N PRO A 145 9.18 25.63 7.22
CA PRO A 145 7.85 25.85 6.64
C PRO A 145 7.47 24.73 5.65
N VAL A 146 7.49 23.48 6.12
CA VAL A 146 7.07 22.29 5.38
C VAL A 146 6.08 21.50 6.22
N PRO A 147 4.95 21.02 5.64
CA PRO A 147 4.01 20.20 6.40
C PRO A 147 4.71 18.97 6.96
N THR A 148 4.72 18.82 8.28
CA THR A 148 5.48 17.75 8.94
C THR A 148 4.65 17.05 10.00
N LEU A 149 4.70 15.70 10.01
CA LEU A 149 4.28 14.86 11.13
C LEU A 149 5.53 14.44 11.92
N LEU A 150 5.46 14.60 13.25
CA LEU A 150 6.48 14.09 14.14
C LEU A 150 6.31 12.56 14.29
N ARG A 151 7.31 11.82 13.82
CA ARG A 151 7.36 10.38 14.01
C ARG A 151 8.27 10.03 15.20
N GLY A 152 7.91 8.98 15.93
CA GLY A 152 8.76 8.41 16.99
C GLY A 152 8.23 7.05 17.42
N GLY A 153 9.10 6.02 17.49
CA GLY A 153 8.70 4.69 17.94
C GLY A 153 8.68 4.61 19.46
N ALA A 154 7.51 4.56 20.09
CA ALA A 154 7.36 4.30 21.53
C ALA A 154 7.44 2.82 21.87
N PHE A 155 6.97 1.97 20.96
CA PHE A 155 7.12 0.51 20.97
C PHE A 155 8.04 0.07 19.85
N LYS A 156 8.97 -0.84 20.14
CA LYS A 156 9.97 -1.29 19.14
C LYS A 156 9.92 -2.80 18.93
N PRO A 157 9.44 -3.28 17.77
CA PRO A 157 9.54 -4.70 17.45
C PRO A 157 10.99 -5.05 17.15
N ARG A 158 11.59 -5.96 17.95
CA ARG A 158 12.99 -6.35 17.83
C ARG A 158 13.14 -7.83 17.50
N THR A 159 14.07 -8.12 16.61
CA THR A 159 14.48 -9.52 16.36
C THR A 159 15.31 -10.05 17.54
N ASN A 160 16.12 -9.18 18.18
CA ASN A 160 16.87 -9.54 19.38
C ASN A 160 16.10 -9.04 20.63
N PRO A 161 15.66 -9.93 21.54
CA PRO A 161 14.88 -9.55 22.71
C PRO A 161 15.64 -8.69 23.73
N TYR A 162 16.97 -8.66 23.68
CA TYR A 162 17.82 -7.85 24.56
C TYR A 162 18.07 -6.41 24.06
N SER A 163 17.60 -6.08 22.86
CA SER A 163 17.67 -4.72 22.34
C SER A 163 16.64 -3.81 23.01
N PHE A 164 16.87 -2.50 22.96
CA PHE A 164 15.94 -1.49 23.47
C PHE A 164 14.53 -1.68 22.90
N GLN A 165 13.54 -1.91 23.78
CA GLN A 165 12.16 -2.25 23.41
C GLN A 165 11.26 -1.02 23.27
N GLY A 166 11.77 0.19 23.51
CA GLY A 166 11.00 1.44 23.57
C GLY A 166 10.50 1.74 24.98
N LEU A 167 10.10 2.99 25.20
CA LEU A 167 9.58 3.49 26.48
C LEU A 167 8.09 3.17 26.69
N ARG A 168 7.44 2.54 25.73
CA ARG A 168 6.02 2.15 25.79
C ARG A 168 5.11 3.35 26.07
N GLU A 169 4.23 3.29 27.07
CA GLU A 169 3.29 4.35 27.41
C GLU A 169 3.99 5.67 27.77
N GLU A 170 5.07 5.63 28.50
CA GLU A 170 5.88 6.82 28.78
C GLU A 170 6.35 7.49 27.48
N GLY A 171 6.84 6.69 26.51
CA GLY A 171 7.24 7.19 25.20
C GLY A 171 6.09 7.78 24.40
N LEU A 172 4.87 7.23 24.52
CA LEU A 172 3.68 7.80 23.88
C LEU A 172 3.34 9.17 24.48
N ARG A 173 3.38 9.29 25.81
CA ARG A 173 3.13 10.54 26.51
C ARG A 173 4.14 11.61 26.13
N LEU A 174 5.45 11.28 26.15
CA LEU A 174 6.51 12.20 25.72
C LEU A 174 6.29 12.66 24.28
N LEU A 175 5.93 11.75 23.36
CA LEU A 175 5.68 12.08 21.96
C LEU A 175 4.50 13.05 21.81
N GLN A 176 3.39 12.80 22.50
CA GLN A 176 2.21 13.65 22.48
C GLN A 176 2.47 15.03 23.06
N ASP A 177 3.08 15.10 24.25
CA ASP A 177 3.33 16.36 24.95
C ASP A 177 4.31 17.24 24.18
N CYS A 178 5.38 16.65 23.63
CA CYS A 178 6.33 17.36 22.79
C CYS A 178 5.68 17.87 21.50
N ALA A 179 4.91 17.04 20.82
CA ALA A 179 4.22 17.42 19.58
C ALA A 179 3.24 18.58 19.82
N ARG A 180 2.49 18.56 20.93
CA ARG A 180 1.56 19.65 21.30
C ARG A 180 2.28 20.97 21.53
N ARG A 181 3.47 20.96 22.17
CA ARG A 181 4.26 22.19 22.39
C ARG A 181 4.69 22.84 21.08
N HIS A 182 4.86 22.06 20.03
CA HIS A 182 5.37 22.52 18.74
C HIS A 182 4.32 22.51 17.61
N ASP A 183 3.04 22.33 17.93
CA ASP A 183 1.92 22.24 16.95
C ASP A 183 2.17 21.23 15.82
N LEU A 184 2.74 20.07 16.17
CA LEU A 184 3.00 18.97 15.25
C LEU A 184 1.98 17.85 15.45
N ALA A 185 1.50 17.26 14.35
CA ALA A 185 0.75 16.01 14.41
C ALA A 185 1.71 14.82 14.56
N THR A 186 1.23 13.73 15.17
CA THR A 186 2.07 12.59 15.56
C THR A 186 1.77 11.34 14.76
N VAL A 187 2.81 10.51 14.53
CA VAL A 187 2.67 9.15 14.02
C VAL A 187 3.58 8.19 14.78
N THR A 188 3.03 7.07 15.26
CA THR A 188 3.80 6.02 15.94
C THR A 188 3.32 4.64 15.56
N GLU A 189 4.20 3.64 15.72
CA GLU A 189 3.90 2.24 15.37
C GLU A 189 3.06 1.55 16.46
N VAL A 190 2.00 0.87 16.04
CA VAL A 190 1.21 -0.06 16.85
C VAL A 190 1.62 -1.49 16.51
N LEU A 191 1.86 -2.34 17.54
CA LEU A 191 2.39 -3.69 17.34
C LEU A 191 1.30 -4.76 17.28
N ASP A 192 0.23 -4.60 18.06
CA ASP A 192 -0.81 -5.62 18.21
C ASP A 192 -2.16 -5.00 18.62
N VAL A 193 -3.17 -5.85 18.64
CA VAL A 193 -4.54 -5.44 19.03
C VAL A 193 -4.65 -5.03 20.50
N ALA A 194 -3.82 -5.60 21.38
CA ALA A 194 -3.88 -5.31 22.82
C ALA A 194 -3.36 -3.89 23.13
N THR A 195 -2.31 -3.45 22.44
CA THR A 195 -1.73 -2.11 22.60
C THR A 195 -2.45 -1.03 21.78
N LEU A 196 -3.30 -1.43 20.82
CA LEU A 196 -3.97 -0.50 19.91
C LEU A 196 -4.79 0.60 20.61
N PRO A 197 -5.64 0.32 21.64
CA PRO A 197 -6.39 1.38 22.31
C PRO A 197 -5.48 2.43 22.96
N LEU A 198 -4.43 1.98 23.64
CA LEU A 198 -3.46 2.85 24.29
C LEU A 198 -2.74 3.74 23.26
N VAL A 199 -2.22 3.16 22.18
CA VAL A 199 -1.51 3.93 21.13
C VAL A 199 -2.46 4.92 20.46
N ALA A 200 -3.72 4.52 20.23
CA ALA A 200 -4.72 5.39 19.63
C ALA A 200 -5.11 6.58 20.50
N GLU A 201 -4.99 6.49 21.82
CA GLU A 201 -5.27 7.61 22.73
C GLU A 201 -4.23 8.74 22.56
N TYR A 202 -2.95 8.41 22.40
CA TYR A 202 -1.86 9.36 22.41
C TYR A 202 -1.46 9.91 21.03
N CYS A 203 -1.80 9.25 19.93
CA CYS A 203 -1.28 9.61 18.60
C CYS A 203 -2.37 9.97 17.61
N ASP A 204 -2.03 10.87 16.66
CA ASP A 204 -2.96 11.32 15.61
C ASP A 204 -3.06 10.34 14.46
N MET A 205 -1.98 9.61 14.16
CA MET A 205 -1.89 8.61 13.11
C MET A 205 -1.22 7.33 13.61
N LEU A 206 -1.78 6.16 13.25
CA LEU A 206 -1.30 4.85 13.66
C LEU A 206 -0.49 4.22 12.55
N GLN A 207 0.76 3.81 12.80
CA GLN A 207 1.59 3.13 11.81
C GLN A 207 1.52 1.62 11.97
N VAL A 208 1.25 0.91 10.89
CA VAL A 208 1.46 -0.53 10.78
C VAL A 208 2.84 -0.76 10.17
N GLY A 209 3.74 -1.34 10.94
CA GLY A 209 5.09 -1.67 10.48
C GLY A 209 5.09 -2.78 9.43
N ALA A 210 6.15 -2.83 8.60
CA ALA A 210 6.27 -3.79 7.50
C ALA A 210 6.14 -5.26 7.95
N ARG A 211 6.53 -5.60 9.17
CA ARG A 211 6.38 -6.95 9.73
C ARG A 211 4.94 -7.32 10.07
N ASN A 212 4.09 -6.31 10.27
CA ASN A 212 2.68 -6.46 10.65
C ASN A 212 1.70 -6.25 9.50
N MET A 213 2.18 -6.04 8.26
CA MET A 213 1.31 -5.83 7.10
C MET A 213 0.30 -6.97 6.90
N TYR A 214 0.67 -8.19 7.24
CA TYR A 214 -0.18 -9.38 7.12
C TYR A 214 -0.96 -9.74 8.40
N ASN A 215 -0.89 -8.92 9.45
CA ASN A 215 -1.62 -9.16 10.70
C ASN A 215 -3.10 -8.75 10.53
N THR A 216 -3.90 -9.64 9.96
CA THR A 216 -5.30 -9.38 9.61
C THR A 216 -6.15 -8.95 10.79
N GLU A 217 -5.89 -9.47 11.99
CA GLU A 217 -6.64 -9.09 13.19
C GLU A 217 -6.33 -7.64 13.61
N LEU A 218 -5.06 -7.22 13.52
CA LEU A 218 -4.68 -5.83 13.73
C LEU A 218 -5.30 -4.91 12.66
N LEU A 219 -5.27 -5.31 11.38
CA LEU A 219 -5.84 -4.53 10.28
C LEU A 219 -7.36 -4.36 10.44
N LYS A 220 -8.10 -5.41 10.80
CA LYS A 220 -9.54 -5.35 11.10
C LYS A 220 -9.84 -4.42 12.29
N ALA A 221 -9.03 -4.49 13.35
CA ALA A 221 -9.17 -3.62 14.51
C ALA A 221 -8.94 -2.14 14.16
N LEU A 222 -7.92 -1.84 13.35
CA LEU A 222 -7.63 -0.50 12.81
C LEU A 222 -8.76 0.04 11.93
N GLY A 223 -9.48 -0.85 11.24
CA GLY A 223 -10.68 -0.49 10.48
C GLY A 223 -11.81 0.06 11.34
N LYS A 224 -11.84 -0.25 12.64
CA LYS A 224 -12.87 0.17 13.59
C LYS A 224 -12.49 1.42 14.40
N ILE A 225 -11.24 1.81 14.40
CA ILE A 225 -10.70 2.93 15.20
C ILE A 225 -10.80 4.22 14.40
N GLY A 226 -11.41 4.72 13.72
CA GLY A 226 -11.56 6.02 13.08
C GLY A 226 -10.34 6.96 13.07
N LYS A 227 -9.10 6.49 13.29
CA LYS A 227 -7.86 7.28 13.16
C LYS A 227 -7.15 6.97 11.84
N PRO A 228 -6.43 7.94 11.22
CA PRO A 228 -5.61 7.69 10.05
C PRO A 228 -4.59 6.57 10.30
N VAL A 229 -4.35 5.75 9.29
CA VAL A 229 -3.43 4.61 9.35
C VAL A 229 -2.36 4.76 8.27
N LEU A 230 -1.09 4.66 8.66
CA LEU A 230 0.04 4.52 7.75
C LEU A 230 0.40 3.03 7.62
N LEU A 231 0.12 2.44 6.46
CA LEU A 231 0.38 1.03 6.19
C LEU A 231 1.67 0.86 5.38
N LYS A 232 2.70 0.28 6.00
CA LYS A 232 4.00 0.02 5.37
C LYS A 232 4.00 -1.31 4.62
N ARG A 233 4.47 -1.29 3.38
CA ARG A 233 4.69 -2.48 2.55
C ARG A 233 5.66 -3.44 3.23
N ALA A 234 5.32 -4.72 3.29
CA ALA A 234 6.21 -5.76 3.79
C ALA A 234 7.40 -5.99 2.83
N PHE A 235 8.48 -6.60 3.36
CA PHE A 235 9.76 -6.73 2.67
C PHE A 235 9.72 -7.52 1.35
N SER A 236 8.76 -8.43 1.19
CA SER A 236 8.61 -9.28 0.01
C SER A 236 7.19 -9.24 -0.55
N ALA A 237 6.41 -8.22 -0.15
CA ALA A 237 5.04 -8.06 -0.58
C ALA A 237 4.96 -7.52 -2.00
N THR A 238 4.06 -8.07 -2.78
CA THR A 238 3.59 -7.47 -4.03
C THR A 238 2.75 -6.22 -3.74
N LEU A 239 2.52 -5.39 -4.74
CA LEU A 239 1.61 -4.23 -4.59
C LEU A 239 0.16 -4.68 -4.40
N GLU A 240 -0.22 -5.81 -5.00
CA GLU A 240 -1.53 -6.41 -4.79
C GLU A 240 -1.76 -6.83 -3.33
N GLU A 241 -0.78 -7.48 -2.70
CA GLU A 241 -0.86 -7.83 -1.27
C GLU A 241 -0.93 -6.61 -0.37
N LEU A 242 -0.23 -5.52 -0.71
CA LEU A 242 -0.37 -4.25 0.01
C LEU A 242 -1.78 -3.67 -0.10
N LEU A 243 -2.37 -3.67 -1.30
CA LEU A 243 -3.75 -3.21 -1.51
C LEU A 243 -4.77 -4.11 -0.81
N LEU A 244 -4.58 -5.43 -0.80
CA LEU A 244 -5.43 -6.37 -0.05
C LEU A 244 -5.32 -6.14 1.47
N SER A 245 -4.13 -5.84 1.97
CA SER A 245 -3.94 -5.46 3.38
C SER A 245 -4.64 -4.14 3.72
N ALA A 246 -4.58 -3.15 2.83
CA ALA A 246 -5.34 -1.91 2.96
C ALA A 246 -6.87 -2.16 2.90
N GLU A 247 -7.32 -3.08 2.05
CA GLU A 247 -8.73 -3.48 1.95
C GLU A 247 -9.27 -4.02 3.28
N TYR A 248 -8.49 -4.76 4.08
CA TYR A 248 -8.89 -5.18 5.42
C TYR A 248 -9.25 -3.99 6.32
N ILE A 249 -8.51 -2.89 6.23
CA ILE A 249 -8.79 -1.68 7.01
C ILE A 249 -10.03 -0.99 6.46
N VAL A 250 -10.07 -0.73 5.16
CA VAL A 250 -11.15 0.03 4.49
C VAL A 250 -12.48 -0.70 4.56
N SER A 251 -12.51 -2.02 4.34
CA SER A 251 -13.72 -2.82 4.41
C SER A 251 -14.33 -2.88 5.81
N ASN A 252 -13.51 -2.67 6.87
CA ASN A 252 -13.96 -2.59 8.26
C ASN A 252 -14.33 -1.17 8.73
N GLY A 253 -14.35 -0.17 7.82
CA GLY A 253 -14.97 1.13 8.08
C GLY A 253 -14.00 2.32 8.17
N ASN A 254 -12.69 2.14 7.96
CA ASN A 254 -11.72 3.22 7.99
C ASN A 254 -11.04 3.40 6.61
N ASP A 255 -11.47 4.39 5.86
CA ASP A 255 -10.91 4.77 4.56
C ASP A 255 -9.66 5.64 4.66
N ARG A 256 -9.30 6.15 5.84
CA ARG A 256 -8.16 7.03 6.07
C ARG A 256 -6.84 6.27 6.14
N VAL A 257 -6.47 5.60 5.04
CA VAL A 257 -5.25 4.80 4.91
C VAL A 257 -4.26 5.49 3.99
N VAL A 258 -3.02 5.65 4.44
CA VAL A 258 -1.87 6.11 3.67
C VAL A 258 -0.95 4.91 3.42
N LEU A 259 -0.61 4.66 2.18
CA LEU A 259 0.31 3.58 1.79
C LEU A 259 1.76 4.06 1.89
N CYS A 260 2.67 3.19 2.30
CA CYS A 260 4.09 3.53 2.41
C CYS A 260 4.96 2.48 1.72
N GLU A 261 5.59 2.88 0.61
CA GLU A 261 6.71 2.16 0.03
C GLU A 261 7.95 2.36 0.91
N ARG A 262 8.68 1.28 1.24
CA ARG A 262 9.83 1.31 2.16
C ARG A 262 10.99 0.41 1.72
N GLY A 263 11.02 0.04 0.46
CA GLY A 263 11.97 -0.89 -0.10
C GLY A 263 11.62 -2.36 0.12
N ILE A 264 12.00 -3.18 -0.81
CA ILE A 264 11.80 -4.62 -0.84
C ILE A 264 13.12 -5.36 -0.74
N ARG A 265 13.11 -6.58 -0.25
CA ARG A 265 14.30 -7.46 -0.25
C ARG A 265 14.57 -7.95 -1.66
N THR A 266 15.81 -7.75 -2.09
CA THR A 266 16.35 -8.29 -3.33
C THR A 266 17.73 -8.88 -3.06
N PHE A 267 18.44 -9.27 -4.10
CA PHE A 267 19.83 -9.69 -4.02
C PHE A 267 20.81 -8.52 -3.78
N GLU A 268 20.39 -7.26 -4.01
CA GLU A 268 21.24 -6.07 -3.85
C GLU A 268 21.56 -5.79 -2.38
N ARG A 269 22.79 -5.43 -2.09
CA ARG A 269 23.30 -5.19 -0.73
C ARG A 269 23.91 -3.79 -0.54
N ALA A 270 23.97 -2.97 -1.58
CA ALA A 270 24.46 -1.60 -1.50
C ALA A 270 23.52 -0.69 -0.70
N THR A 271 22.26 -1.07 -0.56
CA THR A 271 21.25 -0.44 0.27
C THR A 271 20.64 -1.46 1.25
N ARG A 272 19.99 -0.96 2.30
CA ARG A 272 19.30 -1.83 3.28
C ARG A 272 18.19 -2.66 2.64
N ASN A 273 17.45 -2.06 1.71
CA ASN A 273 16.45 -2.68 0.84
C ASN A 273 16.48 -1.94 -0.50
N THR A 274 16.00 -2.60 -1.54
CA THR A 274 15.86 -1.95 -2.85
C THR A 274 14.61 -1.08 -2.86
N LEU A 275 14.77 0.23 -3.04
CA LEU A 275 13.63 1.13 -3.19
C LEU A 275 12.92 0.85 -4.52
N ASP A 276 11.68 0.42 -4.45
CA ASP A 276 10.82 0.21 -5.62
C ASP A 276 10.10 1.52 -5.97
N ILE A 277 10.80 2.38 -6.71
CA ILE A 277 10.22 3.68 -7.09
C ILE A 277 9.01 3.53 -8.02
N SER A 278 8.94 2.44 -8.79
CA SER A 278 7.82 2.14 -9.68
C SER A 278 6.51 1.85 -8.92
N ALA A 279 6.62 1.45 -7.65
CA ALA A 279 5.46 1.25 -6.78
C ALA A 279 4.60 2.51 -6.63
N VAL A 280 5.24 3.70 -6.60
CA VAL A 280 4.52 4.97 -6.42
C VAL A 280 3.53 5.23 -7.55
N PRO A 281 3.95 5.36 -8.83
CA PRO A 281 3.01 5.63 -9.91
C PRO A 281 2.01 4.49 -10.12
N ILE A 282 2.39 3.23 -9.92
CA ILE A 282 1.46 2.09 -10.03
C ILE A 282 0.35 2.22 -8.99
N LEU A 283 0.67 2.45 -7.72
CA LEU A 283 -0.33 2.62 -6.66
C LEU A 283 -1.23 3.84 -6.93
N LYS A 284 -0.67 4.96 -7.41
CA LYS A 284 -1.46 6.16 -7.77
C LYS A 284 -2.43 5.91 -8.93
N LEU A 285 -2.17 4.93 -9.81
CA LEU A 285 -3.12 4.49 -10.85
C LEU A 285 -4.19 3.55 -10.31
N GLU A 286 -3.83 2.69 -9.36
CA GLU A 286 -4.66 1.61 -8.83
C GLU A 286 -5.61 2.04 -7.71
N THR A 287 -5.27 3.11 -6.96
CA THR A 287 -6.05 3.59 -5.82
C THR A 287 -6.02 5.11 -5.69
N SER A 288 -7.00 5.68 -4.97
CA SER A 288 -6.99 7.08 -4.54
C SER A 288 -6.33 7.30 -3.18
N LEU A 289 -5.84 6.24 -2.52
CA LEU A 289 -5.11 6.35 -1.26
C LEU A 289 -3.80 7.12 -1.46
N PRO A 290 -3.42 8.02 -0.54
CA PRO A 290 -2.12 8.67 -0.59
C PRO A 290 -0.98 7.67 -0.47
N VAL A 291 0.15 7.95 -1.16
CA VAL A 291 1.34 7.09 -1.18
C VAL A 291 2.55 7.90 -0.74
N ILE A 292 3.22 7.47 0.32
CA ILE A 292 4.49 8.05 0.76
C ILE A 292 5.65 7.06 0.60
N VAL A 293 6.87 7.58 0.65
CA VAL A 293 8.10 6.78 0.54
C VAL A 293 8.96 6.94 1.79
N ASP A 294 9.28 5.83 2.44
CA ASP A 294 10.21 5.77 3.57
C ASP A 294 11.64 5.57 3.05
N LEU A 295 12.36 6.68 2.96
CA LEU A 295 13.74 6.70 2.47
C LEU A 295 14.71 6.04 3.44
N SER A 296 14.56 6.26 4.76
CA SER A 296 15.49 5.74 5.77
C SER A 296 15.51 4.21 5.81
N HIS A 297 14.32 3.59 5.80
CA HIS A 297 14.23 2.13 5.86
C HIS A 297 14.41 1.45 4.50
N ALA A 298 14.20 2.15 3.39
CA ALA A 298 14.53 1.64 2.07
C ALA A 298 16.05 1.66 1.86
N LEU A 299 16.68 2.81 2.02
CA LEU A 299 18.06 3.02 1.61
C LEU A 299 19.06 2.54 2.67
N GLY A 300 18.81 2.85 3.97
CA GLY A 300 19.77 2.60 5.05
C GLY A 300 21.08 3.41 4.92
N ARG A 301 21.11 4.42 4.03
CA ARG A 301 22.26 5.27 3.70
C ARG A 301 21.82 6.73 3.70
N ARG A 302 22.69 7.62 4.20
CA ARG A 302 22.42 9.05 4.29
C ARG A 302 22.78 9.81 3.02
N ASP A 303 23.79 9.35 2.29
CA ASP A 303 24.42 10.02 1.14
C ASP A 303 23.52 10.08 -0.12
N ILE A 304 22.53 9.18 -0.24
CA ILE A 304 21.62 9.12 -1.39
C ILE A 304 20.19 9.53 -1.06
N LEU A 305 19.91 10.07 0.15
CA LEU A 305 18.56 10.49 0.54
C LEU A 305 17.98 11.55 -0.40
N LEU A 306 18.78 12.58 -0.73
CA LEU A 306 18.30 13.67 -1.58
C LEU A 306 17.97 13.23 -3.02
N PRO A 307 18.83 12.54 -3.77
CA PRO A 307 18.48 12.08 -5.12
C PRO A 307 17.30 11.12 -5.14
N CYS A 308 17.21 10.18 -4.17
CA CYS A 308 16.08 9.26 -4.06
C CYS A 308 14.79 9.95 -3.62
N GLY A 309 14.87 10.95 -2.74
CA GLY A 309 13.72 11.76 -2.35
C GLY A 309 13.16 12.58 -3.53
N ARG A 310 14.02 13.19 -4.33
CA ARG A 310 13.61 13.86 -5.58
C ARG A 310 12.93 12.91 -6.56
N ALA A 311 13.48 11.71 -6.73
CA ALA A 311 12.88 10.69 -7.57
C ALA A 311 11.49 10.26 -7.07
N ALA A 312 11.33 10.09 -5.75
CA ALA A 312 10.05 9.74 -5.14
C ALA A 312 8.97 10.83 -5.36
N ILE A 313 9.33 12.11 -5.16
CA ILE A 313 8.42 13.23 -5.41
C ILE A 313 8.08 13.31 -6.90
N ALA A 314 9.06 13.20 -7.79
CA ALA A 314 8.85 13.20 -9.24
C ALA A 314 7.97 12.03 -9.71
N ALA A 315 8.03 10.88 -9.04
CA ALA A 315 7.15 9.72 -9.26
C ALA A 315 5.72 9.92 -8.75
N GLY A 316 5.43 11.03 -8.02
CA GLY A 316 4.11 11.38 -7.51
C GLY A 316 3.85 10.99 -6.05
N ALA A 317 4.89 10.77 -5.25
CA ALA A 317 4.73 10.52 -3.81
C ALA A 317 4.08 11.71 -3.10
N ASP A 318 3.10 11.44 -2.24
CA ASP A 318 2.40 12.44 -1.43
C ASP A 318 3.19 12.84 -0.17
N GLY A 319 4.33 12.22 0.07
CA GLY A 319 5.22 12.56 1.17
C GLY A 319 6.42 11.63 1.28
N LEU A 320 7.32 12.00 2.18
CA LEU A 320 8.56 11.26 2.45
C LEU A 320 8.68 10.99 3.95
N MET A 321 9.21 9.82 4.30
CA MET A 321 9.57 9.51 5.69
C MET A 321 11.08 9.45 5.82
N VAL A 322 11.61 10.15 6.85
CA VAL A 322 13.04 10.20 7.15
C VAL A 322 13.25 10.14 8.67
N GLU A 323 14.19 9.33 9.11
CA GLU A 323 14.60 9.27 10.51
C GLU A 323 15.60 10.38 10.83
N VAL A 324 15.24 11.21 11.82
CA VAL A 324 16.01 12.39 12.25
C VAL A 324 16.29 12.30 13.74
N HIS A 325 17.52 12.53 14.13
CA HIS A 325 17.94 12.47 15.53
C HIS A 325 18.88 13.62 15.86
N ALA A 326 18.76 14.20 17.06
CA ALA A 326 19.61 15.33 17.49
C ALA A 326 21.12 14.97 17.57
N ALA A 327 21.43 13.69 17.82
CA ALA A 327 22.79 13.14 17.87
C ALA A 327 22.76 11.67 17.38
N PRO A 328 22.74 11.40 16.05
CA PRO A 328 22.54 10.06 15.52
C PRO A 328 23.52 9.00 16.01
N ASN A 329 24.74 9.38 16.32
CA ASN A 329 25.77 8.47 16.81
C ASN A 329 25.52 7.97 18.26
N LEU A 330 24.62 8.63 19.00
CA LEU A 330 24.22 8.26 20.36
C LEU A 330 22.87 7.54 20.39
N ALA A 331 22.21 7.38 19.24
CA ALA A 331 20.89 6.79 19.14
C ALA A 331 20.87 5.32 19.61
N LEU A 332 19.89 4.96 20.43
CA LEU A 332 19.67 3.59 20.91
C LEU A 332 19.13 2.65 19.83
N SER A 333 18.67 3.20 18.71
CA SER A 333 18.07 2.45 17.60
C SER A 333 18.44 3.03 16.25
N ASP A 334 18.89 2.18 15.32
CA ASP A 334 19.14 2.50 13.88
C ASP A 334 19.96 3.79 13.64
N GLY A 335 20.90 4.14 14.55
CA GLY A 335 21.69 5.38 14.48
C GLY A 335 22.45 5.62 13.18
N PHE A 336 22.83 4.53 12.50
CA PHE A 336 23.60 4.59 11.22
C PHE A 336 22.81 5.22 10.06
N GLN A 337 21.49 5.11 10.05
CA GLN A 337 20.63 5.62 8.96
C GLN A 337 19.93 6.94 9.29
N GLN A 338 19.83 7.30 10.58
CA GLN A 338 19.25 8.57 11.00
C GLN A 338 20.15 9.74 10.60
N ILE A 339 19.58 10.85 10.15
CA ILE A 339 20.32 12.09 9.87
C ILE A 339 20.20 13.06 11.02
N ASP A 340 21.17 13.96 11.14
CA ASP A 340 21.14 15.06 12.11
C ASP A 340 20.24 16.22 11.65
N LEU A 341 20.03 17.20 12.51
CA LEU A 341 19.16 18.34 12.26
C LEU A 341 19.63 19.21 11.08
N PRO A 342 20.93 19.58 10.96
CA PRO A 342 21.44 20.32 9.79
C PRO A 342 21.25 19.55 8.48
N SER A 343 21.50 18.24 8.47
CA SER A 343 21.31 17.39 7.29
C SER A 343 19.83 17.29 6.88
N TYR A 344 18.91 17.31 7.85
CA TYR A 344 17.49 17.35 7.57
C TYR A 344 17.07 18.66 6.90
N THR A 345 17.55 19.81 7.41
CA THR A 345 17.32 21.12 6.77
C THR A 345 17.82 21.11 5.32
N ALA A 346 19.07 20.69 5.10
CA ALA A 346 19.64 20.61 3.76
C ALA A 346 18.86 19.67 2.82
N LEU A 347 18.33 18.57 3.36
CA LEU A 347 17.47 17.66 2.60
C LEU A 347 16.18 18.36 2.15
N VAL A 348 15.45 19.00 3.06
CA VAL A 348 14.16 19.64 2.78
C VAL A 348 14.32 20.81 1.81
N GLU A 349 15.37 21.62 1.97
CA GLU A 349 15.75 22.68 1.02
C GLU A 349 16.11 22.11 -0.35
N GLY A 350 16.94 21.06 -0.38
CA GLY A 350 17.34 20.38 -1.60
C GLY A 350 16.17 19.72 -2.35
N LEU A 351 15.13 19.32 -1.65
CA LEU A 351 13.88 18.82 -2.23
C LEU A 351 12.98 19.94 -2.79
N GLY A 352 13.28 21.21 -2.49
CA GLY A 352 12.45 22.36 -2.91
C GLY A 352 11.13 22.47 -2.14
N LEU A 353 11.03 21.83 -0.97
CA LEU A 353 9.84 21.87 -0.12
C LEU A 353 9.80 23.11 0.79
N VAL A 354 10.94 23.73 1.01
CA VAL A 354 11.10 25.03 1.70
C VAL A 354 11.44 26.07 0.64
N ARG A 355 10.65 27.12 0.53
CA ARG A 355 11.04 28.29 -0.27
C ARG A 355 12.15 29.00 0.49
N ALA A 356 13.34 29.08 -0.10
CA ALA A 356 14.41 29.91 0.44
C ALA A 356 13.88 31.37 0.59
N PRO A 357 14.09 32.02 1.74
CA PRO A 357 13.75 33.43 1.87
C PRO A 357 14.57 34.22 0.83
N GLY A 358 13.92 34.77 -0.21
CA GLY A 358 14.53 35.73 -1.12
C GLY A 358 14.78 35.33 -2.58
N ARG A 359 14.15 34.28 -3.13
CA ARG A 359 14.03 34.10 -4.59
C ARG A 359 12.56 34.24 -5.02
N ALA A 360 12.18 35.48 -5.35
CA ALA A 360 10.96 35.82 -6.06
C ALA A 360 11.11 35.43 -7.54
#